data_747ac8d97c76022ea78f9b96b0aedfe3
#
_entry.id   747ac8d97c76022ea78f9b96b0aedfe3
#
_cell.length_a   1.000
_cell.length_b   1.000
_cell.length_c   1.000
_cell.angle_alpha   90.00
_cell.angle_beta   90.00
_cell.angle_gamma   90.00
#
_symmetry.space_group_name_H-M   'P 1'
#
loop_
_entity.id
_entity.type
_entity.pdbx_description
1 polymer ?
#
loop_
_entity_poly.entity_id
_entity_poly.type
_entity_poly.pdbx_seq_one_letter_code
_entity_poly.pdbx_strand_id
1 'polypeptide(L)'
;YTVSDGCGKVEVNEMEQRAEKKIYMEKLGKRAVSAKETVAFLNVIQRQEGLILAADALAAQQAYIIEENQKDIMLARKNKMTEPLIDRLLLNENRIRKMAEGLREIAALPDILGEIISMKIRPNGLQIGEKRVPLGVVGIIYEARPNVTADAFGLCFKTGNVAVLKGGSAAANSCRAIAEVIRGALAKKGMEPDALILVEDTSRESAMEMMRMKDYLDVLIPRGGASLIASVVENSTVPVIETGTGNCH
;
A
#
# COMPACT_ATOMS: atom_id res chain seq x y z
N TYR A 1 -10.60 17.13 -50.89
CA TYR A 1 -9.60 16.80 -49.85
C TYR A 1 -10.20 17.09 -48.49
N THR A 2 -10.76 16.10 -47.85
CA THR A 2 -11.14 16.15 -46.44
C THR A 2 -10.04 15.45 -45.66
N VAL A 3 -9.17 16.25 -45.00
CA VAL A 3 -8.14 15.76 -44.11
C VAL A 3 -8.79 15.43 -42.76
N SER A 4 -8.50 14.26 -42.24
CA SER A 4 -9.05 13.57 -41.08
C SER A 4 -8.89 14.36 -39.78
N ASP A 5 -10.00 14.89 -39.24
CA ASP A 5 -10.12 15.48 -37.88
C ASP A 5 -10.06 14.44 -36.73
N GLY A 6 -9.77 13.18 -37.01
CA GLY A 6 -9.80 12.11 -36.02
C GLY A 6 -8.57 12.01 -35.13
N CYS A 7 -7.39 12.34 -35.65
CA CYS A 7 -6.12 12.16 -34.92
C CYS A 7 -5.94 13.17 -33.78
N GLY A 8 -6.25 14.44 -34.01
CA GLY A 8 -6.13 15.50 -33.00
C GLY A 8 -7.05 15.37 -31.79
N LYS A 9 -8.27 14.81 -32.00
CA LYS A 9 -9.21 14.60 -30.88
C LYS A 9 -8.81 13.45 -29.95
N VAL A 10 -8.13 12.42 -30.46
CA VAL A 10 -7.64 11.30 -29.66
C VAL A 10 -6.46 11.74 -28.79
N GLU A 11 -5.51 12.50 -29.36
CA GLU A 11 -4.35 13.00 -28.61
C GLU A 11 -4.75 14.00 -27.51
N VAL A 12 -5.72 14.86 -27.74
CA VAL A 12 -6.23 15.83 -26.73
C VAL A 12 -6.90 15.06 -25.56
N ASN A 13 -7.70 14.04 -25.84
CA ASN A 13 -8.38 13.25 -24.83
C ASN A 13 -7.39 12.45 -23.99
N GLU A 14 -6.32 11.88 -24.58
CA GLU A 14 -5.27 11.18 -23.83
C GLU A 14 -4.46 12.13 -22.93
N MET A 15 -4.18 13.34 -23.39
CA MET A 15 -3.49 14.36 -22.60
C MET A 15 -4.34 14.82 -21.41
N GLU A 16 -5.63 15.03 -21.59
CA GLU A 16 -6.58 15.42 -20.53
C GLU A 16 -6.68 14.30 -19.47
N GLN A 17 -6.88 13.05 -19.89
CA GLN A 17 -6.93 11.91 -18.97
C GLN A 17 -5.64 11.73 -18.17
N ARG A 18 -4.49 11.98 -18.79
CA ARG A 18 -3.20 11.92 -18.11
C ARG A 18 -3.04 13.06 -17.09
N ALA A 19 -3.51 14.25 -17.41
CA ALA A 19 -3.50 15.39 -16.50
C ALA A 19 -4.40 15.14 -15.28
N GLU A 20 -5.61 14.61 -15.48
CA GLU A 20 -6.53 14.25 -14.40
C GLU A 20 -5.93 13.18 -13.46
N LYS A 21 -5.31 12.14 -14.01
CA LYS A 21 -4.62 11.11 -13.22
C LYS A 21 -3.50 11.68 -12.40
N LYS A 22 -2.70 12.57 -12.97
CA LYS A 22 -1.63 13.25 -12.24
C LYS A 22 -2.17 14.05 -11.06
N ILE A 23 -3.22 14.85 -11.28
CA ILE A 23 -3.89 15.62 -10.21
C ILE A 23 -4.44 14.71 -9.12
N TYR A 24 -5.05 13.58 -9.50
CA TYR A 24 -5.53 12.58 -8.56
C TYR A 24 -4.39 12.01 -7.70
N MET A 25 -3.27 11.62 -8.32
CA MET A 25 -2.11 11.06 -7.61
C MET A 25 -1.43 12.10 -6.71
N GLU A 26 -1.31 13.36 -7.16
CA GLU A 26 -0.80 14.45 -6.33
C GLU A 26 -1.68 14.72 -5.11
N LYS A 27 -3.01 14.61 -5.24
CA LYS A 27 -3.93 14.74 -4.11
C LYS A 27 -3.72 13.63 -3.08
N LEU A 28 -3.53 12.40 -3.53
CA LEU A 28 -3.20 11.27 -2.65
C LEU A 28 -1.84 11.47 -1.97
N GLY A 29 -0.84 11.92 -2.71
CA GLY A 29 0.48 12.22 -2.19
C GLY A 29 0.47 13.29 -1.09
N LYS A 30 -0.26 14.38 -1.28
CA LYS A 30 -0.43 15.44 -0.27
C LYS A 30 -1.09 14.91 1.01
N ARG A 31 -2.10 14.06 0.89
CA ARG A 31 -2.73 13.39 2.04
C ARG A 31 -1.72 12.50 2.77
N ALA A 32 -0.93 11.72 2.04
CA ALA A 32 0.08 10.85 2.63
C ALA A 32 1.15 11.63 3.40
N VAL A 33 1.64 12.73 2.84
CA VAL A 33 2.62 13.61 3.52
C VAL A 33 2.01 14.25 4.77
N SER A 34 0.75 14.69 4.74
CA SER A 34 0.07 15.21 5.92
C SER A 34 -0.08 14.14 7.02
N ALA A 35 -0.50 12.92 6.64
CA ALA A 35 -0.66 11.81 7.58
C ALA A 35 0.69 11.34 8.17
N LYS A 36 1.78 11.44 7.43
CA LYS A 36 3.12 11.03 7.84
C LYS A 36 3.54 11.67 9.17
N GLU A 37 3.27 12.97 9.36
CA GLU A 37 3.61 13.67 10.58
C GLU A 37 2.86 13.07 11.79
N THR A 38 1.56 12.83 11.65
CA THR A 38 0.74 12.25 12.72
C THR A 38 1.18 10.82 13.05
N VAL A 39 1.37 9.98 12.01
CA VAL A 39 1.70 8.55 12.19
C VAL A 39 3.09 8.35 12.78
N ALA A 40 4.07 9.17 12.39
CA ALA A 40 5.43 9.08 12.91
C ALA A 40 5.53 9.41 14.43
N PHE A 41 4.61 10.21 14.96
CA PHE A 41 4.56 10.58 16.39
C PHE A 41 3.73 9.64 17.26
N LEU A 42 3.04 8.65 16.69
CA LEU A 42 2.34 7.64 17.47
C LEU A 42 3.34 6.86 18.34
N ASN A 43 3.03 6.73 19.63
CA ASN A 43 3.83 5.90 20.52
C ASN A 43 3.54 4.40 20.28
N VAL A 44 4.33 3.52 20.91
CA VAL A 44 4.23 2.07 20.74
C VAL A 44 2.83 1.53 21.07
N ILE A 45 2.21 2.05 22.14
CA ILE A 45 0.87 1.62 22.60
C ILE A 45 -0.17 2.01 21.55
N GLN A 46 -0.15 3.23 21.07
CA GLN A 46 -1.07 3.72 20.05
C GLN A 46 -0.97 2.92 18.74
N ARG A 47 0.25 2.60 18.28
CA ARG A 47 0.44 1.76 17.09
C ARG A 47 -0.08 0.34 17.32
N GLN A 48 0.16 -0.23 18.49
CA GLN A 48 -0.36 -1.55 18.86
C GLN A 48 -1.88 -1.57 18.90
N GLU A 49 -2.50 -0.59 19.56
CA GLU A 49 -3.96 -0.43 19.60
C GLU A 49 -4.57 -0.28 18.20
N GLY A 50 -3.97 0.55 17.34
CA GLY A 50 -4.44 0.73 15.96
C GLY A 50 -4.44 -0.56 15.15
N LEU A 51 -3.41 -1.40 15.30
CA LEU A 51 -3.32 -2.71 14.65
C LEU A 51 -4.37 -3.69 15.18
N ILE A 52 -4.60 -3.73 16.49
CA ILE A 52 -5.63 -4.57 17.11
C ILE A 52 -7.02 -4.13 16.64
N LEU A 53 -7.30 -2.83 16.62
CA LEU A 53 -8.55 -2.28 16.12
C LEU A 53 -8.80 -2.64 14.65
N ALA A 54 -7.77 -2.56 13.81
CA ALA A 54 -7.86 -2.97 12.41
C ALA A 54 -8.16 -4.47 12.29
N ALA A 55 -7.48 -5.32 13.09
CA ALA A 55 -7.71 -6.76 13.13
C ALA A 55 -9.15 -7.11 13.55
N ASP A 56 -9.64 -6.46 14.60
CA ASP A 56 -11.00 -6.70 15.11
C ASP A 56 -12.06 -6.23 14.10
N ALA A 57 -11.83 -5.11 13.41
CA ALA A 57 -12.71 -4.63 12.37
C ALA A 57 -12.77 -5.56 11.15
N LEU A 58 -11.62 -6.11 10.71
CA LEU A 58 -11.58 -7.11 9.63
C LEU A 58 -12.39 -8.35 10.01
N ALA A 59 -12.23 -8.87 11.21
CA ALA A 59 -12.98 -10.01 11.72
C ALA A 59 -14.49 -9.72 11.83
N ALA A 60 -14.86 -8.54 12.31
CA ALA A 60 -16.27 -8.14 12.47
C ALA A 60 -16.98 -7.88 11.13
N GLN A 61 -16.26 -7.41 10.11
CA GLN A 61 -16.82 -7.07 8.80
C GLN A 61 -16.49 -8.10 7.70
N GLN A 62 -16.18 -9.34 8.09
CA GLN A 62 -15.83 -10.40 7.15
C GLN A 62 -16.88 -10.65 6.07
N ALA A 63 -18.18 -10.56 6.40
CA ALA A 63 -19.26 -10.76 5.45
C ALA A 63 -19.22 -9.71 4.31
N TYR A 64 -19.02 -8.45 4.65
CA TYR A 64 -18.86 -7.38 3.66
C TYR A 64 -17.63 -7.61 2.75
N ILE A 65 -16.49 -7.96 3.35
CA ILE A 65 -15.27 -8.21 2.57
C ILE A 65 -15.45 -9.41 1.63
N ILE A 66 -16.14 -10.47 2.06
CA ILE A 66 -16.44 -11.64 1.23
C ILE A 66 -17.38 -11.26 0.09
N GLU A 67 -18.40 -10.44 0.32
CA GLU A 67 -19.33 -9.96 -0.71
C GLU A 67 -18.59 -9.19 -1.80
N GLU A 68 -17.71 -8.26 -1.42
CA GLU A 68 -16.88 -7.51 -2.36
C GLU A 68 -15.89 -8.42 -3.11
N ASN A 69 -15.31 -9.41 -2.42
CA ASN A 69 -14.45 -10.40 -3.06
C ASN A 69 -15.17 -11.25 -4.10
N GLN A 70 -16.44 -11.59 -3.90
CA GLN A 70 -17.20 -12.34 -4.89
C GLN A 70 -17.33 -11.60 -6.23
N LYS A 71 -17.36 -10.27 -6.22
CA LYS A 71 -17.37 -9.45 -7.44
C LYS A 71 -16.06 -9.65 -8.22
N ASP A 72 -14.92 -9.66 -7.54
CA ASP A 72 -13.60 -9.91 -8.13
C ASP A 72 -13.51 -11.33 -8.69
N ILE A 73 -14.00 -12.34 -7.96
CA ILE A 73 -14.01 -13.73 -8.39
C ILE A 73 -14.89 -13.94 -9.63
N MET A 74 -16.08 -13.34 -9.66
CA MET A 74 -16.96 -13.39 -10.84
C MET A 74 -16.30 -12.78 -12.07
N LEU A 75 -15.62 -11.62 -11.90
CA LEU A 75 -14.90 -10.98 -13.00
C LEU A 75 -13.70 -11.80 -13.46
N ALA A 76 -12.95 -12.40 -12.53
CA ALA A 76 -11.81 -13.27 -12.84
C ALA A 76 -12.24 -14.50 -13.66
N ARG A 77 -13.35 -15.15 -13.28
CA ARG A 77 -13.92 -16.27 -14.05
C ARG A 77 -14.40 -15.85 -15.43
N LYS A 78 -15.10 -14.71 -15.54
CA LYS A 78 -15.52 -14.13 -16.83
C LYS A 78 -14.31 -13.88 -17.74
N ASN A 79 -13.21 -13.42 -17.20
CA ASN A 79 -11.95 -13.17 -17.91
C ASN A 79 -11.11 -14.43 -18.11
N LYS A 80 -11.64 -15.64 -17.83
CA LYS A 80 -10.98 -16.95 -17.99
C LYS A 80 -9.64 -17.03 -17.27
N MET A 81 -9.53 -16.41 -16.10
CA MET A 81 -8.35 -16.53 -15.26
C MET A 81 -8.16 -17.98 -14.81
N THR A 82 -6.92 -18.44 -14.70
CA THR A 82 -6.62 -19.82 -14.28
C THR A 82 -6.98 -20.06 -12.81
N GLU A 83 -7.40 -21.29 -12.46
CA GLU A 83 -7.81 -21.64 -11.10
C GLU A 83 -6.77 -21.29 -10.01
N PRO A 84 -5.45 -21.50 -10.22
CA PRO A 84 -4.44 -21.09 -9.23
C PRO A 84 -4.42 -19.57 -8.96
N LEU A 85 -4.75 -18.75 -9.96
CA LEU A 85 -4.84 -17.30 -9.80
C LEU A 85 -6.14 -16.91 -9.11
N ILE A 86 -7.24 -17.59 -9.42
CA ILE A 86 -8.54 -17.41 -8.73
C ILE A 86 -8.40 -17.79 -7.25
N ASP A 87 -7.72 -18.89 -6.93
CA ASP A 87 -7.47 -19.27 -5.53
C ASP A 87 -6.67 -18.19 -4.77
N ARG A 88 -5.70 -17.53 -5.40
CA ARG A 88 -4.96 -16.41 -4.80
C ARG A 88 -5.82 -15.20 -4.50
N LEU A 89 -6.88 -14.97 -5.30
CA LEU A 89 -7.82 -13.87 -5.11
C LEU A 89 -8.88 -14.18 -4.05
N LEU A 90 -9.23 -15.46 -3.89
CA LEU A 90 -10.35 -15.89 -3.06
C LEU A 90 -10.13 -15.49 -1.60
N LEU A 91 -11.11 -14.81 -1.03
CA LEU A 91 -11.25 -14.59 0.41
C LEU A 91 -12.42 -15.39 0.95
N ASN A 92 -12.20 -16.03 2.08
CA ASN A 92 -13.19 -16.71 2.89
C ASN A 92 -12.97 -16.36 4.36
N GLU A 93 -13.88 -16.76 5.23
CA GLU A 93 -13.80 -16.48 6.67
C GLU A 93 -12.43 -16.85 7.27
N ASN A 94 -11.89 -18.02 6.88
CA ASN A 94 -10.60 -18.48 7.39
C ASN A 94 -9.44 -17.59 6.94
N ARG A 95 -9.44 -17.14 5.67
CA ARG A 95 -8.41 -16.24 5.13
C ARG A 95 -8.50 -14.85 5.75
N ILE A 96 -9.70 -14.33 5.98
CA ILE A 96 -9.90 -13.04 6.67
C ILE A 96 -9.47 -13.14 8.13
N ARG A 97 -9.83 -14.24 8.82
CA ARG A 97 -9.35 -14.50 10.19
C ARG A 97 -7.82 -14.53 10.26
N LYS A 98 -7.15 -15.20 9.32
CA LYS A 98 -5.68 -15.20 9.23
C LYS A 98 -5.09 -13.81 9.00
N MET A 99 -5.73 -12.96 8.19
CA MET A 99 -5.30 -11.55 8.05
C MET A 99 -5.40 -10.81 9.39
N ALA A 100 -6.51 -10.99 10.12
CA ALA A 100 -6.68 -10.38 11.43
C ALA A 100 -5.66 -10.92 12.47
N GLU A 101 -5.38 -12.21 12.45
CA GLU A 101 -4.33 -12.83 13.27
C GLU A 101 -2.96 -12.27 12.94
N GLY A 102 -2.61 -12.14 11.64
CA GLY A 102 -1.36 -11.53 11.19
C GLY A 102 -1.18 -10.10 11.68
N LEU A 103 -2.23 -9.28 11.69
CA LEU A 103 -2.15 -7.93 12.28
C LEU A 103 -1.92 -7.95 13.79
N ARG A 104 -2.50 -8.91 14.52
CA ARG A 104 -2.25 -9.09 15.97
C ARG A 104 -0.82 -9.57 16.22
N GLU A 105 -0.30 -10.47 15.40
CA GLU A 105 1.10 -10.91 15.46
C GLU A 105 2.06 -9.73 15.22
N ILE A 106 1.80 -8.91 14.20
CA ILE A 106 2.58 -7.68 13.95
C ILE A 106 2.49 -6.72 15.14
N ALA A 107 1.29 -6.56 15.75
CA ALA A 107 1.12 -5.72 16.94
C ALA A 107 1.98 -6.20 18.11
N ALA A 108 2.13 -7.51 18.29
CA ALA A 108 2.92 -8.13 19.35
C ALA A 108 4.44 -8.09 19.14
N LEU A 109 4.91 -7.79 17.92
CA LEU A 109 6.35 -7.67 17.65
C LEU A 109 7.00 -6.57 18.52
N PRO A 110 8.26 -6.75 18.94
CA PRO A 110 9.02 -5.70 19.61
C PRO A 110 9.01 -4.38 18.83
N ASP A 111 9.02 -3.27 19.54
CA ASP A 111 9.15 -1.96 18.91
C ASP A 111 10.62 -1.66 18.64
N ILE A 112 10.96 -1.45 17.39
CA ILE A 112 12.31 -1.11 16.96
C ILE A 112 12.51 0.39 16.77
N LEU A 113 11.44 1.21 16.79
CA LEU A 113 11.55 2.64 16.60
C LEU A 113 12.18 3.30 17.83
N GLY A 114 13.15 4.18 17.57
CA GLY A 114 13.87 4.87 18.63
C GLY A 114 15.03 4.07 19.23
N GLU A 115 15.25 2.81 18.81
CA GLU A 115 16.40 2.01 19.20
C GLU A 115 17.70 2.71 18.77
N ILE A 116 18.65 2.83 19.71
CA ILE A 116 19.98 3.36 19.43
C ILE A 116 20.91 2.18 19.11
N ILE A 117 21.35 2.11 17.85
CA ILE A 117 22.20 1.02 17.35
C ILE A 117 23.64 1.19 17.83
N SER A 118 24.14 2.43 17.82
CA SER A 118 25.49 2.76 18.24
C SER A 118 25.56 4.17 18.80
N MET A 119 26.50 4.41 19.72
CA MET A 119 26.86 5.73 20.25
C MET A 119 28.39 5.86 20.34
N LYS A 120 28.96 6.92 19.80
CA LYS A 120 30.42 7.17 19.79
C LYS A 120 30.71 8.58 20.24
N ILE A 121 31.70 8.72 21.11
CA ILE A 121 32.23 10.02 21.51
C ILE A 121 33.44 10.34 20.63
N ARG A 122 33.44 11.50 20.02
CA ARG A 122 34.53 11.98 19.17
C ARG A 122 35.59 12.67 20.06
N PRO A 123 36.85 12.85 19.57
CA PRO A 123 37.91 13.50 20.35
C PRO A 123 37.57 14.92 20.83
N ASN A 124 36.69 15.62 20.12
CA ASN A 124 36.18 16.95 20.49
C ASN A 124 35.02 16.93 21.49
N GLY A 125 34.65 15.75 22.03
CA GLY A 125 33.56 15.57 22.98
C GLY A 125 32.17 15.42 22.34
N LEU A 126 31.99 15.56 21.01
CA LEU A 126 30.73 15.38 20.33
C LEU A 126 30.28 13.92 20.42
N GLN A 127 29.03 13.70 20.85
CA GLN A 127 28.38 12.38 20.84
C GLN A 127 27.61 12.19 19.56
N ILE A 128 27.93 11.16 18.79
CA ILE A 128 27.25 10.79 17.56
C ILE A 128 26.58 9.43 17.75
N GLY A 129 25.27 9.37 17.57
CA GLY A 129 24.49 8.15 17.68
C GLY A 129 23.75 7.83 16.40
N GLU A 130 23.52 6.54 16.16
CA GLU A 130 22.69 5.99 15.11
C GLU A 130 21.38 5.49 15.72
N LYS A 131 20.26 6.05 15.30
CA LYS A 131 18.93 5.76 15.85
C LYS A 131 17.96 5.34 14.74
N ARG A 132 17.14 4.32 14.98
CA ARG A 132 16.09 3.89 14.06
C ARG A 132 14.93 4.89 14.04
N VAL A 133 14.55 5.31 12.84
CA VAL A 133 13.42 6.23 12.59
C VAL A 133 12.52 5.66 11.50
N PRO A 134 11.23 6.10 11.39
CA PRO A 134 10.37 5.74 10.27
C PRO A 134 11.00 6.14 8.93
N LEU A 135 10.70 5.37 7.88
CA LEU A 135 11.04 5.73 6.50
C LEU A 135 10.22 6.95 6.03
N GLY A 136 8.96 6.99 6.41
CA GLY A 136 8.01 8.03 6.05
C GLY A 136 6.80 7.51 5.29
N VAL A 137 6.65 7.90 4.02
CA VAL A 137 5.58 7.42 3.14
C VAL A 137 6.11 6.27 2.29
N VAL A 138 5.57 5.08 2.50
CA VAL A 138 5.96 3.86 1.78
C VAL A 138 4.94 3.55 0.70
N GLY A 139 5.34 3.63 -0.56
CA GLY A 139 4.56 3.19 -1.70
C GLY A 139 4.73 1.68 -1.90
N ILE A 140 3.62 0.95 -2.14
CA ILE A 140 3.69 -0.48 -2.43
C ILE A 140 2.81 -0.79 -3.64
N ILE A 141 3.43 -1.29 -4.72
CA ILE A 141 2.75 -1.78 -5.92
C ILE A 141 2.73 -3.30 -5.87
N TYR A 142 1.52 -3.90 -5.89
CA TYR A 142 1.37 -5.33 -5.76
C TYR A 142 0.33 -5.91 -6.73
N GLU A 143 0.48 -7.21 -7.02
CA GLU A 143 -0.42 -7.94 -7.90
C GLU A 143 -1.62 -8.54 -7.12
N ALA A 144 -2.34 -9.44 -7.75
CA ALA A 144 -3.62 -10.03 -7.37
C ALA A 144 -3.58 -10.85 -6.04
N ARG A 145 -3.32 -10.18 -4.92
CA ARG A 145 -3.38 -10.77 -3.57
C ARG A 145 -4.01 -9.77 -2.59
N PRO A 146 -5.32 -9.84 -2.34
CA PRO A 146 -6.00 -8.86 -1.51
C PRO A 146 -5.49 -8.80 -0.06
N ASN A 147 -4.99 -9.91 0.50
CA ASN A 147 -4.39 -9.94 1.84
C ASN A 147 -3.20 -9.00 2.01
N VAL A 148 -2.45 -8.72 0.93
CA VAL A 148 -1.31 -7.79 0.97
C VAL A 148 -1.73 -6.41 1.43
N THR A 149 -2.98 -5.98 1.20
CA THR A 149 -3.51 -4.71 1.70
C THR A 149 -3.40 -4.60 3.22
N ALA A 150 -3.81 -5.64 3.95
CA ALA A 150 -3.72 -5.68 5.40
C ALA A 150 -2.29 -5.87 5.89
N ASP A 151 -1.53 -6.79 5.27
CA ASP A 151 -0.15 -7.10 5.65
C ASP A 151 0.76 -5.87 5.50
N ALA A 152 0.65 -5.18 4.35
CA ALA A 152 1.43 -3.98 4.04
C ALA A 152 1.08 -2.82 4.99
N PHE A 153 -0.21 -2.60 5.25
CA PHE A 153 -0.65 -1.63 6.26
C PHE A 153 -0.04 -1.96 7.63
N GLY A 154 -0.17 -3.21 8.06
CA GLY A 154 0.30 -3.63 9.38
C GLY A 154 1.78 -3.36 9.61
N LEU A 155 2.63 -3.75 8.65
CA LEU A 155 4.08 -3.53 8.73
C LEU A 155 4.46 -2.05 8.67
N CYS A 156 3.84 -1.27 7.78
CA CYS A 156 4.08 0.17 7.69
C CYS A 156 3.64 0.88 8.97
N PHE A 157 2.43 0.63 9.43
CA PHE A 157 1.87 1.30 10.61
C PHE A 157 2.62 0.94 11.89
N LYS A 158 3.02 -0.34 12.08
CA LYS A 158 3.86 -0.79 13.21
C LYS A 158 5.17 0.00 13.30
N THR A 159 5.74 0.33 12.16
CA THR A 159 7.02 1.04 12.05
C THR A 159 6.86 2.55 11.82
N GLY A 160 5.68 3.12 12.12
CA GLY A 160 5.43 4.56 12.07
C GLY A 160 5.39 5.16 10.66
N ASN A 161 5.13 4.35 9.63
CA ASN A 161 5.07 4.77 8.24
C ASN A 161 3.62 4.84 7.74
N VAL A 162 3.38 5.72 6.77
CA VAL A 162 2.15 5.74 5.97
C VAL A 162 2.29 4.77 4.80
N ALA A 163 1.27 3.96 4.56
CA ALA A 163 1.20 3.03 3.43
C ALA A 163 0.36 3.62 2.29
N VAL A 164 0.96 3.85 1.12
CA VAL A 164 0.26 4.16 -0.13
C VAL A 164 0.28 2.91 -1.00
N LEU A 165 -0.89 2.30 -1.18
CA LEU A 165 -1.02 0.97 -1.76
C LEU A 165 -1.66 1.04 -3.15
N LYS A 166 -1.08 0.35 -4.13
CA LYS A 166 -1.65 0.16 -5.45
C LYS A 166 -1.73 -1.32 -5.78
N GLY A 167 -2.93 -1.87 -5.66
CA GLY A 167 -3.23 -3.24 -6.04
C GLY A 167 -3.47 -3.43 -7.53
N GLY A 168 -3.43 -4.68 -7.98
CA GLY A 168 -3.83 -5.07 -9.34
C GLY A 168 -5.35 -5.02 -9.52
N SER A 169 -5.81 -4.81 -10.77
CA SER A 169 -7.22 -4.70 -11.13
C SER A 169 -8.07 -5.92 -10.76
N ALA A 170 -7.47 -7.10 -10.71
CA ALA A 170 -8.16 -8.34 -10.41
C ALA A 170 -8.67 -8.44 -8.96
N ALA A 171 -8.14 -7.64 -8.03
CA ALA A 171 -8.52 -7.63 -6.61
C ALA A 171 -9.06 -6.27 -6.15
N ALA A 172 -9.52 -5.43 -7.07
CA ALA A 172 -9.84 -4.03 -6.78
C ALA A 172 -10.95 -3.86 -5.72
N ASN A 173 -12.04 -4.63 -5.82
CA ASN A 173 -13.14 -4.55 -4.86
C ASN A 173 -12.71 -5.06 -3.48
N SER A 174 -12.01 -6.18 -3.43
CA SER A 174 -11.48 -6.75 -2.18
C SER A 174 -10.49 -5.80 -1.48
N CYS A 175 -9.54 -5.23 -2.23
CA CYS A 175 -8.56 -4.30 -1.68
C CYS A 175 -9.24 -3.03 -1.14
N ARG A 176 -10.26 -2.51 -1.85
CA ARG A 176 -11.06 -1.36 -1.41
C ARG A 176 -11.79 -1.69 -0.11
N ALA A 177 -12.51 -2.81 -0.04
CA ALA A 177 -13.26 -3.21 1.15
C ALA A 177 -12.32 -3.36 2.37
N ILE A 178 -11.17 -4.01 2.22
CA ILE A 178 -10.18 -4.15 3.29
C ILE A 178 -9.68 -2.77 3.74
N ALA A 179 -9.32 -1.90 2.81
CA ALA A 179 -8.82 -0.56 3.13
C ALA A 179 -9.89 0.30 3.83
N GLU A 180 -11.14 0.27 3.37
CA GLU A 180 -12.27 0.97 3.98
C GLU A 180 -12.52 0.50 5.42
N VAL A 181 -12.49 -0.79 5.67
CA VAL A 181 -12.67 -1.38 6.99
C VAL A 181 -11.58 -0.93 7.95
N ILE A 182 -10.31 -1.00 7.54
CA ILE A 182 -9.16 -0.58 8.35
C ILE A 182 -9.24 0.94 8.62
N ARG A 183 -9.41 1.75 7.60
CA ARG A 183 -9.51 3.22 7.70
C ARG A 183 -10.68 3.64 8.60
N GLY A 184 -11.83 2.98 8.44
CA GLY A 184 -13.01 3.23 9.26
C GLY A 184 -12.79 2.89 10.75
N ALA A 185 -12.03 1.84 11.03
CA ALA A 185 -11.67 1.46 12.40
C ALA A 185 -10.75 2.51 13.06
N LEU A 186 -9.72 2.96 12.34
CA LEU A 186 -8.82 4.02 12.82
C LEU A 186 -9.58 5.32 13.08
N ALA A 187 -10.39 5.77 12.11
CA ALA A 187 -11.17 7.02 12.23
C ALA A 187 -12.12 7.02 13.41
N LYS A 188 -12.81 5.90 13.71
CA LYS A 188 -13.72 5.76 14.86
C LYS A 188 -13.03 5.97 16.21
N LYS A 189 -11.72 5.75 16.27
CA LYS A 189 -10.88 5.96 17.47
C LYS A 189 -10.10 7.26 17.44
N GLY A 190 -10.37 8.14 16.47
CA GLY A 190 -9.66 9.39 16.31
C GLY A 190 -8.21 9.24 15.86
N MET A 191 -7.84 8.08 15.33
CA MET A 191 -6.53 7.85 14.71
C MET A 191 -6.55 8.28 13.24
N GLU A 192 -5.38 8.58 12.69
CA GLU A 192 -5.21 9.03 11.30
C GLU A 192 -5.61 7.94 10.29
N PRO A 193 -6.73 8.09 9.56
CA PRO A 193 -7.18 7.08 8.60
C PRO A 193 -6.30 7.05 7.35
N ASP A 194 -5.61 8.15 7.02
CA ASP A 194 -4.70 8.23 5.89
C ASP A 194 -3.32 7.57 6.19
N ALA A 195 -3.17 6.92 7.34
CA ALA A 195 -2.11 5.95 7.58
C ALA A 195 -2.13 4.81 6.54
N LEU A 196 -3.31 4.56 5.94
CA LEU A 196 -3.52 3.68 4.81
C LEU A 196 -4.23 4.43 3.68
N ILE A 197 -3.57 4.60 2.55
CA ILE A 197 -4.13 5.17 1.33
C ILE A 197 -4.13 4.11 0.23
N LEU A 198 -5.28 3.83 -0.34
CA LEU A 198 -5.40 2.96 -1.51
C LEU A 198 -5.55 3.80 -2.78
N VAL A 199 -4.73 3.53 -3.78
CA VAL A 199 -4.90 4.06 -5.14
C VAL A 199 -6.00 3.25 -5.81
N GLU A 200 -7.17 3.83 -5.97
CA GLU A 200 -8.35 3.15 -6.52
C GLU A 200 -8.27 2.96 -8.04
N ASP A 201 -7.58 3.86 -8.75
CA ASP A 201 -7.30 3.68 -10.18
C ASP A 201 -6.32 2.53 -10.38
N THR A 202 -6.82 1.42 -10.91
CA THR A 202 -6.04 0.19 -11.15
C THR A 202 -5.29 0.19 -12.47
N SER A 203 -5.34 1.27 -13.26
CA SER A 203 -4.66 1.38 -14.55
C SER A 203 -3.14 1.28 -14.44
N ARG A 204 -2.49 0.97 -15.56
CA ARG A 204 -1.01 0.97 -15.62
C ARG A 204 -0.44 2.38 -15.52
N GLU A 205 -1.16 3.35 -16.04
CA GLU A 205 -0.78 4.76 -16.02
C GLU A 205 -0.67 5.27 -14.59
N SER A 206 -1.63 4.91 -13.70
CA SER A 206 -1.55 5.29 -12.29
C SER A 206 -0.38 4.62 -11.56
N ALA A 207 0.04 3.40 -11.98
CA ALA A 207 1.27 2.81 -11.48
C ALA A 207 2.51 3.59 -11.93
N MET A 208 2.56 4.00 -13.20
CA MET A 208 3.66 4.82 -13.72
C MET A 208 3.72 6.19 -13.04
N GLU A 209 2.56 6.83 -12.81
CA GLU A 209 2.53 8.09 -12.05
C GLU A 209 3.01 7.87 -10.60
N MET A 210 2.62 6.79 -9.94
CA MET A 210 3.10 6.46 -8.59
C MET A 210 4.62 6.29 -8.54
N MET A 211 5.24 5.69 -9.56
CA MET A 211 6.70 5.54 -9.67
C MET A 211 7.43 6.90 -9.79
N ARG A 212 6.71 7.97 -10.14
CA ARG A 212 7.26 9.32 -10.32
C ARG A 212 6.99 10.28 -9.16
N MET A 213 6.31 9.80 -8.10
CA MET A 213 5.89 10.61 -6.95
C MET A 213 7.02 10.86 -5.94
N LYS A 214 8.24 11.16 -6.39
CA LYS A 214 9.42 11.37 -5.53
C LYS A 214 9.26 12.49 -4.49
N ASP A 215 8.35 13.44 -4.72
CA ASP A 215 8.09 14.54 -3.80
C ASP A 215 7.10 14.15 -2.67
N TYR A 216 6.49 12.95 -2.77
CA TYR A 216 5.47 12.46 -1.85
C TYR A 216 5.79 11.11 -1.23
N LEU A 217 6.52 10.24 -1.95
CA LEU A 217 6.91 8.91 -1.49
C LEU A 217 8.39 8.89 -1.13
N ASP A 218 8.70 8.40 0.05
CA ASP A 218 10.08 8.25 0.53
C ASP A 218 10.73 6.96 -0.01
N VAL A 219 9.92 5.92 -0.25
CA VAL A 219 10.37 4.64 -0.80
C VAL A 219 9.24 3.93 -1.53
N LEU A 220 9.58 3.12 -2.55
CA LEU A 220 8.66 2.28 -3.30
C LEU A 220 9.08 0.81 -3.24
N ILE A 221 8.12 -0.08 -2.96
CA ILE A 221 8.35 -1.52 -2.83
C ILE A 221 7.46 -2.26 -3.83
N PRO A 222 8.02 -2.84 -4.91
CA PRO A 222 7.27 -3.73 -5.79
C PRO A 222 7.09 -5.11 -5.16
N ARG A 223 5.87 -5.67 -5.27
CA ARG A 223 5.51 -6.99 -4.74
C ARG A 223 4.75 -7.81 -5.79
N GLY A 224 5.44 -8.59 -6.57
CA GLY A 224 4.82 -9.36 -7.66
C GLY A 224 5.81 -10.19 -8.46
N GLY A 225 5.48 -10.47 -9.71
CA GLY A 225 6.36 -11.18 -10.63
C GLY A 225 7.57 -10.37 -11.06
N ALA A 226 8.58 -11.06 -11.61
CA ALA A 226 9.84 -10.44 -12.05
C ALA A 226 9.62 -9.26 -13.02
N SER A 227 8.60 -9.34 -13.89
CA SER A 227 8.28 -8.27 -14.85
C SER A 227 7.80 -6.99 -14.16
N LEU A 228 7.00 -7.09 -13.09
CA LEU A 228 6.59 -5.93 -12.30
C LEU A 228 7.80 -5.32 -11.59
N ILE A 229 8.63 -6.15 -10.96
CA ILE A 229 9.82 -5.68 -10.22
C ILE A 229 10.77 -4.95 -11.19
N ALA A 230 11.10 -5.55 -12.33
CA ALA A 230 11.94 -4.93 -13.34
C ALA A 230 11.37 -3.59 -13.83
N SER A 231 10.07 -3.56 -14.15
CA SER A 231 9.40 -2.33 -14.59
C SER A 231 9.46 -1.21 -13.54
N VAL A 232 9.32 -1.52 -12.24
CA VAL A 232 9.41 -0.53 -11.16
C VAL A 232 10.85 -0.03 -11.03
N VAL A 233 11.83 -0.93 -11.03
CA VAL A 233 13.26 -0.57 -10.90
C VAL A 233 13.71 0.33 -12.05
N GLU A 234 13.30 0.02 -13.28
CA GLU A 234 13.69 0.75 -14.48
C GLU A 234 13.02 2.14 -14.60
N ASN A 235 11.77 2.29 -14.14
CA ASN A 235 10.96 3.47 -14.40
C ASN A 235 10.74 4.38 -13.18
N SER A 236 11.15 3.95 -11.98
CA SER A 236 10.92 4.73 -10.76
C SER A 236 11.93 5.85 -10.58
N THR A 237 11.43 7.03 -10.22
CA THR A 237 12.24 8.13 -9.70
C THR A 237 12.24 8.18 -8.17
N VAL A 238 11.37 7.38 -7.53
CA VAL A 238 11.35 7.14 -6.08
C VAL A 238 12.37 6.05 -5.77
N PRO A 239 13.13 6.13 -4.67
CA PRO A 239 14.00 5.05 -4.22
C PRO A 239 13.25 3.71 -4.11
N VAL A 240 13.79 2.63 -4.67
CA VAL A 240 13.13 1.32 -4.70
C VAL A 240 13.85 0.34 -3.78
N ILE A 241 13.07 -0.36 -2.94
CA ILE A 241 13.54 -1.57 -2.25
C ILE A 241 12.97 -2.76 -3.02
N GLU A 242 13.82 -3.40 -3.83
CA GLU A 242 13.42 -4.57 -4.58
C GLU A 242 13.47 -5.84 -3.72
N THR A 243 12.49 -6.70 -3.91
CA THR A 243 12.51 -8.06 -3.38
C THR A 243 13.09 -8.96 -4.46
N GLY A 244 14.25 -9.57 -4.20
CA GLY A 244 14.86 -10.52 -5.13
C GLY A 244 13.94 -11.71 -5.45
N THR A 245 14.22 -12.42 -6.53
CA THR A 245 13.59 -13.71 -6.82
C THR A 245 14.02 -14.71 -5.75
N GLY A 246 13.04 -15.29 -5.02
CA GLY A 246 13.34 -16.28 -3.99
C GLY A 246 14.03 -17.48 -4.59
N ASN A 247 15.28 -17.71 -4.21
CA ASN A 247 15.98 -18.95 -4.47
C ASN A 247 15.68 -19.87 -3.27
N CYS A 248 14.90 -20.93 -3.52
CA CYS A 248 14.75 -22.02 -2.57
C CYS A 248 16.02 -22.88 -2.65
N HIS A 249 16.79 -22.95 -1.57
CA HIS A 249 17.82 -23.95 -1.36
C HIS A 249 17.28 -25.11 -0.55
#